data_78c10b7ed8c93aa8b57e41feb026b707
#
_entry.id   78c10b7ed8c93aa8b57e41feb026b707
#
_cell.length_a   1.000
_cell.length_b   1.000
_cell.length_c   1.000
_cell.angle_alpha   90.00
_cell.angle_beta   90.00
_cell.angle_gamma   90.00
#
_symmetry.space_group_name_H-M   'P 1'
#
loop_
_entity.id
_entity.type
_entity.pdbx_description
1 polymer ?
#
loop_
_entity_poly.entity_id
_entity_poly.type
_entity_poly.pdbx_seq_one_letter_code
_entity_poly.pdbx_strand_id
1 'polypeptide(L)'
;MGALRLYLSPGLFGFNQIGAYAYFKHLERGLLQRMADAGREAKVHLVEAAPTSSIRRRALTLVSEMARTEQPDDSIHLIGHSTGGLDARLVACSTSALRDHRLDTLRPRIRSVTAMNTPHYGTPLASFFATVSGQRLLYVLSALTVIALKLGAPPLAITSSLVAAFGRIDRVLGFEVRLLDRITETIVRALDDASSRDLRAYLAGLRDDQGGIIQLSPESMELFCLAVEDNPNVHYQSTASFAPAPGVRHWARSLASPWTSPSATIFTTLYQLTAMPHKMYPCEPPGTEWNAILIDKLGQVPPPLANDGIVPFRSQLWGKLVWAGQGDHLDVVGHFAGQRRGDEHVDWLSSGAKFDKPRFDSLVDAIVSGILAVEG
;
A
#
# COMPACT_ATOMS: atom_id res chain seq x y z
N MET A 1 -14.35 29.19 -5.94
CA MET A 1 -13.18 28.30 -5.84
C MET A 1 -13.52 27.05 -6.63
N GLY A 2 -12.56 26.52 -7.41
CA GLY A 2 -12.74 25.24 -8.10
C GLY A 2 -12.89 24.07 -7.14
N ALA A 3 -13.29 22.92 -7.66
CA ALA A 3 -13.38 21.70 -6.88
C ALA A 3 -11.98 21.12 -6.58
N LEU A 4 -11.85 20.37 -5.48
CA LEU A 4 -10.64 19.64 -5.16
C LEU A 4 -10.65 18.29 -5.91
N ARG A 5 -9.64 18.03 -6.71
CA ARG A 5 -9.48 16.75 -7.40
C ARG A 5 -8.48 15.88 -6.68
N LEU A 6 -8.97 14.80 -6.10
CA LEU A 6 -8.18 13.83 -5.34
C LEU A 6 -7.91 12.61 -6.22
N TYR A 7 -6.65 12.43 -6.64
CA TYR A 7 -6.24 11.27 -7.44
C TYR A 7 -5.60 10.22 -6.54
N LEU A 8 -6.24 9.06 -6.43
CA LEU A 8 -5.81 7.95 -5.58
C LEU A 8 -5.05 6.91 -6.40
N SER A 9 -3.74 6.78 -6.18
CA SER A 9 -2.87 5.78 -6.81
C SER A 9 -2.63 4.60 -5.86
N PRO A 10 -2.99 3.36 -6.26
CA PRO A 10 -2.89 2.18 -5.41
C PRO A 10 -1.46 1.65 -5.32
N GLY A 11 -1.21 0.74 -4.35
CA GLY A 11 0.03 0.01 -4.20
C GLY A 11 0.19 -1.18 -5.15
N LEU A 12 1.19 -2.01 -4.87
CA LEU A 12 1.54 -3.21 -5.62
C LEU A 12 0.40 -4.26 -5.67
N PHE A 13 -0.37 -4.37 -4.58
CA PHE A 13 -1.56 -5.23 -4.51
C PHE A 13 -2.83 -4.49 -4.91
N GLY A 14 -2.69 -3.29 -5.50
CA GLY A 14 -3.77 -2.39 -5.78
C GLY A 14 -4.56 -2.81 -7.01
N PHE A 15 -5.85 -2.82 -6.83
CA PHE A 15 -6.85 -2.93 -7.88
C PHE A 15 -7.95 -1.94 -7.52
N ASN A 16 -8.52 -1.27 -8.49
CA ASN A 16 -9.62 -0.35 -8.21
C ASN A 16 -10.88 -1.14 -7.86
N GLN A 17 -11.18 -2.16 -8.66
CA GLN A 17 -12.30 -3.05 -8.43
C GLN A 17 -11.96 -4.46 -8.92
N ILE A 18 -12.25 -5.46 -8.08
CA ILE A 18 -12.36 -6.85 -8.49
C ILE A 18 -13.78 -7.30 -8.17
N GLY A 19 -14.64 -7.31 -9.18
CA GLY A 19 -16.07 -7.48 -8.99
C GLY A 19 -16.67 -6.32 -8.19
N ALA A 20 -17.27 -6.58 -7.02
CA ALA A 20 -17.87 -5.57 -6.13
C ALA A 20 -16.86 -4.96 -5.12
N TYR A 21 -15.59 -5.35 -5.16
CA TYR A 21 -14.58 -4.88 -4.21
C TYR A 21 -13.81 -3.68 -4.76
N ALA A 22 -13.62 -2.65 -3.93
CA ALA A 22 -12.85 -1.46 -4.25
C ALA A 22 -11.72 -1.24 -3.23
N TYR A 23 -10.48 -1.16 -3.69
CA TYR A 23 -9.28 -0.99 -2.87
C TYR A 23 -9.35 0.22 -1.93
N PHE A 24 -9.80 1.35 -2.45
CA PHE A 24 -9.91 2.60 -1.70
C PHE A 24 -11.32 2.91 -1.18
N LYS A 25 -12.28 1.96 -1.24
CA LYS A 25 -13.69 2.20 -0.88
C LYS A 25 -13.88 2.96 0.44
N HIS A 26 -13.15 2.56 1.49
CA HIS A 26 -13.29 3.16 2.81
C HIS A 26 -12.57 4.52 2.89
N LEU A 27 -11.39 4.61 2.29
CA LEU A 27 -10.62 5.86 2.24
C LEU A 27 -11.35 6.93 1.41
N GLU A 28 -11.83 6.59 0.22
CA GLU A 28 -12.61 7.47 -0.64
C GLU A 28 -13.83 8.04 0.10
N ARG A 29 -14.65 7.17 0.72
CA ARG A 29 -15.81 7.59 1.52
C ARG A 29 -15.39 8.53 2.65
N GLY A 30 -14.32 8.18 3.37
CA GLY A 30 -13.81 8.98 4.47
C GLY A 30 -13.32 10.36 4.04
N LEU A 31 -12.62 10.45 2.92
CA LEU A 31 -12.12 11.72 2.35
C LEU A 31 -13.30 12.61 1.90
N LEU A 32 -14.22 12.07 1.11
CA LEU A 32 -15.37 12.82 0.60
C LEU A 32 -16.25 13.37 1.72
N GLN A 33 -16.51 12.54 2.76
CA GLN A 33 -17.31 12.98 3.91
C GLN A 33 -16.66 14.19 4.60
N ARG A 34 -15.38 14.12 4.91
CA ARG A 34 -14.66 15.19 5.63
C ARG A 34 -14.49 16.47 4.79
N MET A 35 -14.30 16.32 3.47
CA MET A 35 -14.29 17.47 2.58
C MET A 35 -15.66 18.16 2.55
N ALA A 36 -16.75 17.40 2.50
CA ALA A 36 -18.12 17.94 2.58
C ALA A 36 -18.38 18.61 3.93
N ASP A 37 -17.96 18.00 5.05
CA ASP A 37 -18.08 18.58 6.40
C ASP A 37 -17.31 19.90 6.53
N ALA A 38 -16.20 20.03 5.79
CA ALA A 38 -15.42 21.29 5.69
C ALA A 38 -15.99 22.30 4.67
N GLY A 39 -17.14 22.00 4.05
CA GLY A 39 -17.78 22.85 3.05
C GLY A 39 -17.00 22.96 1.71
N ARG A 40 -16.17 21.95 1.38
CA ARG A 40 -15.39 21.89 0.15
C ARG A 40 -15.93 20.83 -0.80
N GLU A 41 -16.15 21.23 -2.05
CA GLU A 41 -16.46 20.27 -3.11
C GLU A 41 -15.21 19.49 -3.48
N ALA A 42 -15.28 18.16 -3.42
CA ALA A 42 -14.19 17.27 -3.79
C ALA A 42 -14.66 16.16 -4.73
N LYS A 43 -13.80 15.78 -5.68
CA LYS A 43 -14.01 14.65 -6.61
C LYS A 43 -12.84 13.70 -6.53
N VAL A 44 -13.13 12.44 -6.27
CA VAL A 44 -12.12 11.37 -6.20
C VAL A 44 -12.02 10.67 -7.55
N HIS A 45 -10.79 10.46 -8.00
CA HIS A 45 -10.43 9.72 -9.20
C HIS A 45 -9.50 8.57 -8.82
N LEU A 46 -9.94 7.34 -9.11
CA LEU A 46 -9.15 6.15 -8.84
C LEU A 46 -8.27 5.83 -10.05
N VAL A 47 -6.97 5.66 -9.82
CA VAL A 47 -5.98 5.40 -10.88
C VAL A 47 -5.86 3.90 -11.12
N GLU A 48 -6.12 3.45 -12.34
CA GLU A 48 -6.02 2.04 -12.73
C GLU A 48 -4.57 1.68 -13.16
N ALA A 49 -3.65 1.75 -12.21
CA ALA A 49 -2.26 1.40 -12.46
C ALA A 49 -2.06 -0.12 -12.46
N ALA A 50 -1.32 -0.64 -13.44
CA ALA A 50 -0.92 -2.04 -13.44
C ALA A 50 -0.06 -2.36 -12.20
N PRO A 51 -0.38 -3.41 -11.43
CA PRO A 51 0.08 -3.56 -10.04
C PRO A 51 1.61 -3.63 -9.90
N THR A 52 2.31 -4.36 -10.75
CA THR A 52 3.75 -4.60 -10.69
C THR A 52 4.56 -3.85 -11.73
N SER A 53 3.91 -3.03 -12.55
CA SER A 53 4.62 -2.27 -13.58
C SER A 53 5.52 -1.19 -12.97
N SER A 54 6.50 -0.73 -13.74
CA SER A 54 7.48 0.25 -13.29
C SER A 54 6.84 1.53 -12.76
N ILE A 55 7.45 2.18 -11.77
CA ILE A 55 7.00 3.46 -11.20
C ILE A 55 6.74 4.48 -12.32
N ARG A 56 7.62 4.54 -13.33
CA ARG A 56 7.44 5.43 -14.49
C ARG A 56 6.15 5.14 -15.25
N ARG A 57 5.85 3.87 -15.54
CA ARG A 57 4.64 3.49 -16.29
C ARG A 57 3.37 3.79 -15.50
N ARG A 58 3.40 3.52 -14.20
CA ARG A 58 2.32 3.83 -13.27
C ARG A 58 2.08 5.34 -13.16
N ALA A 59 3.15 6.13 -13.06
CA ALA A 59 3.10 7.58 -13.06
C ALA A 59 2.49 8.15 -14.37
N LEU A 60 2.81 7.57 -15.54
CA LEU A 60 2.17 7.94 -16.81
C LEU A 60 0.68 7.61 -16.85
N THR A 61 0.25 6.51 -16.21
CA THR A 61 -1.17 6.20 -16.04
C THR A 61 -1.86 7.25 -15.18
N LEU A 62 -1.24 7.67 -14.06
CA LEU A 62 -1.74 8.76 -13.22
C LEU A 62 -1.86 10.07 -14.03
N VAL A 63 -0.85 10.45 -14.82
CA VAL A 63 -0.91 11.63 -15.70
C VAL A 63 -2.06 11.52 -16.69
N SER A 64 -2.27 10.35 -17.26
CA SER A 64 -3.37 10.12 -18.21
C SER A 64 -4.74 10.28 -17.57
N GLU A 65 -4.92 9.79 -16.33
CA GLU A 65 -6.15 9.97 -15.58
C GLU A 65 -6.38 11.44 -15.21
N MET A 66 -5.33 12.14 -14.77
CA MET A 66 -5.38 13.58 -14.50
C MET A 66 -5.82 14.36 -15.74
N ALA A 67 -5.17 14.14 -16.88
CA ALA A 67 -5.49 14.84 -18.14
C ALA A 67 -6.89 14.54 -18.67
N ARG A 68 -7.43 13.34 -18.40
CA ARG A 68 -8.78 12.94 -18.81
C ARG A 68 -9.88 13.62 -17.98
N THR A 69 -9.59 13.94 -16.73
CA THR A 69 -10.62 14.33 -15.75
C THR A 69 -10.46 15.74 -15.23
N GLU A 70 -9.34 16.42 -15.52
CA GLU A 70 -9.08 17.78 -15.03
C GLU A 70 -10.08 18.81 -15.51
N GLN A 71 -10.23 19.88 -14.72
CA GLN A 71 -10.93 21.11 -15.11
C GLN A 71 -10.02 22.30 -14.80
N PRO A 72 -10.03 23.38 -15.58
CA PRO A 72 -9.03 24.46 -15.49
C PRO A 72 -8.88 25.10 -14.10
N ASP A 73 -9.99 25.26 -13.35
CA ASP A 73 -10.02 25.98 -12.07
C ASP A 73 -9.87 25.08 -10.85
N ASP A 74 -9.73 23.76 -11.04
CA ASP A 74 -9.65 22.79 -9.95
C ASP A 74 -8.22 22.64 -9.43
N SER A 75 -8.08 22.51 -8.12
CA SER A 75 -6.83 22.11 -7.46
C SER A 75 -6.61 20.61 -7.54
N ILE A 76 -5.35 20.19 -7.70
CA ILE A 76 -4.98 18.78 -7.82
C ILE A 76 -4.24 18.32 -6.56
N HIS A 77 -4.72 17.23 -5.96
CA HIS A 77 -4.12 16.57 -4.82
C HIS A 77 -3.87 15.09 -5.15
N LEU A 78 -2.63 14.66 -5.03
CA LEU A 78 -2.23 13.29 -5.30
C LEU A 78 -2.14 12.51 -3.99
N ILE A 79 -2.82 11.38 -3.90
CA ILE A 79 -2.81 10.52 -2.72
C ILE A 79 -2.37 9.13 -3.18
N GLY A 80 -1.20 8.69 -2.73
CA GLY A 80 -0.67 7.39 -3.10
C GLY A 80 -0.48 6.48 -1.90
N HIS A 81 -0.98 5.24 -2.00
CA HIS A 81 -0.69 4.22 -1.01
C HIS A 81 0.42 3.32 -1.50
N SER A 82 1.37 2.97 -0.63
CA SER A 82 2.49 2.07 -0.99
C SER A 82 3.27 2.63 -2.20
N THR A 83 3.49 1.84 -3.25
CA THR A 83 4.09 2.31 -4.53
C THR A 83 3.36 3.50 -5.15
N GLY A 84 2.06 3.65 -4.91
CA GLY A 84 1.29 4.78 -5.42
C GLY A 84 1.80 6.14 -4.93
N GLY A 85 2.43 6.20 -3.76
CA GLY A 85 3.10 7.41 -3.27
C GLY A 85 4.34 7.77 -4.09
N LEU A 86 5.06 6.78 -4.63
CA LEU A 86 6.19 7.01 -5.54
C LEU A 86 5.72 7.48 -6.91
N ASP A 87 4.59 6.94 -7.40
CA ASP A 87 3.95 7.42 -8.64
C ASP A 87 3.62 8.92 -8.51
N ALA A 88 2.94 9.30 -7.42
CA ALA A 88 2.56 10.67 -7.12
C ALA A 88 3.78 11.60 -6.98
N ARG A 89 4.82 11.13 -6.28
CA ARG A 89 6.07 11.86 -6.12
C ARG A 89 6.77 12.12 -7.45
N LEU A 90 6.83 11.10 -8.33
CA LEU A 90 7.43 11.24 -9.67
C LEU A 90 6.65 12.20 -10.57
N VAL A 91 5.30 12.21 -10.49
CA VAL A 91 4.45 13.15 -11.24
C VAL A 91 4.66 14.58 -10.77
N ALA A 92 4.74 14.79 -9.46
CA ALA A 92 4.85 16.13 -8.86
C ALA A 92 6.27 16.73 -8.89
N CYS A 93 7.32 15.91 -9.13
CA CYS A 93 8.72 16.32 -9.00
C CYS A 93 9.08 17.51 -9.91
N SER A 94 10.09 18.28 -9.48
CA SER A 94 10.61 19.44 -10.24
C SER A 94 11.52 19.03 -11.39
N THR A 95 12.08 17.81 -11.35
CA THR A 95 13.01 17.31 -12.39
C THR A 95 12.26 16.78 -13.62
N SER A 96 12.97 16.71 -14.74
CA SER A 96 12.45 16.15 -16.00
C SER A 96 12.46 14.62 -16.05
N ALA A 97 12.46 13.95 -14.88
CA ALA A 97 12.51 12.49 -14.81
C ALA A 97 11.31 11.82 -15.51
N LEU A 98 10.16 12.47 -15.50
CA LEU A 98 8.98 12.05 -16.28
C LEU A 98 8.73 13.04 -17.42
N ARG A 99 9.02 12.62 -18.65
CA ARG A 99 8.80 13.44 -19.86
C ARG A 99 7.42 13.17 -20.42
N ASP A 100 6.51 14.12 -20.19
CA ASP A 100 5.16 14.13 -20.74
C ASP A 100 4.69 15.59 -20.84
N HIS A 101 4.34 16.05 -22.06
CA HIS A 101 3.95 17.42 -22.31
C HIS A 101 2.68 17.85 -21.54
N ARG A 102 1.82 16.92 -21.15
CA ARG A 102 0.63 17.19 -20.33
C ARG A 102 1.00 17.72 -18.95
N LEU A 103 2.19 17.39 -18.45
CA LEU A 103 2.68 17.87 -17.16
C LEU A 103 2.98 19.38 -17.15
N ASP A 104 3.17 20.00 -18.31
CA ASP A 104 3.42 21.46 -18.39
C ASP A 104 2.21 22.24 -17.87
N THR A 105 1.00 21.73 -18.08
CA THR A 105 -0.26 22.34 -17.62
C THR A 105 -0.76 21.76 -16.29
N LEU A 106 -0.52 20.48 -16.01
CA LEU A 106 -1.03 19.79 -14.81
C LEU A 106 -0.20 20.08 -13.58
N ARG A 107 1.15 20.04 -13.70
CA ARG A 107 2.07 20.15 -12.56
C ARG A 107 1.93 21.46 -11.78
N PRO A 108 1.75 22.65 -12.38
CA PRO A 108 1.53 23.89 -11.64
C PRO A 108 0.28 23.90 -10.75
N ARG A 109 -0.66 23.01 -11.00
CA ARG A 109 -1.91 22.88 -10.27
C ARG A 109 -1.88 21.81 -9.18
N ILE A 110 -0.80 21.04 -9.10
CA ILE A 110 -0.61 20.07 -8.01
C ILE A 110 -0.28 20.85 -6.74
N ARG A 111 -1.18 20.82 -5.76
CA ARG A 111 -1.05 21.51 -4.48
C ARG A 111 -0.43 20.64 -3.41
N SER A 112 -0.75 19.36 -3.40
CA SER A 112 -0.18 18.43 -2.42
C SER A 112 0.02 17.02 -2.94
N VAL A 113 0.97 16.33 -2.31
CA VAL A 113 1.19 14.89 -2.41
C VAL A 113 1.07 14.28 -1.02
N THR A 114 0.19 13.30 -0.86
CA THR A 114 0.04 12.49 0.35
C THR A 114 0.57 11.08 0.07
N ALA A 115 1.64 10.68 0.74
CA ALA A 115 2.23 9.35 0.64
C ALA A 115 1.82 8.51 1.86
N MET A 116 1.02 7.46 1.64
CA MET A 116 0.53 6.58 2.70
C MET A 116 1.34 5.28 2.70
N ASN A 117 2.07 5.00 3.77
CA ASN A 117 2.89 3.78 3.92
C ASN A 117 3.78 3.48 2.69
N THR A 118 4.35 4.53 2.12
CA THR A 118 5.12 4.47 0.87
C THR A 118 6.58 4.10 1.15
N PRO A 119 7.19 3.15 0.41
CA PRO A 119 8.58 2.76 0.58
C PRO A 119 9.55 3.77 -0.06
N HIS A 120 9.68 4.98 0.51
CA HIS A 120 10.53 6.03 -0.04
C HIS A 120 12.02 5.65 -0.10
N TYR A 121 12.44 4.77 0.80
CA TYR A 121 13.82 4.24 0.89
C TYR A 121 13.86 2.73 0.64
N GLY A 122 12.84 2.20 -0.05
CA GLY A 122 12.75 0.80 -0.42
C GLY A 122 12.27 -0.13 0.69
N THR A 123 12.25 -1.40 0.36
CA THR A 123 11.92 -2.49 1.29
C THR A 123 12.75 -3.73 0.98
N PRO A 124 13.35 -4.41 1.99
CA PRO A 124 14.05 -5.67 1.80
C PRO A 124 13.17 -6.75 1.16
N LEU A 125 11.86 -6.69 1.40
CA LEU A 125 10.88 -7.61 0.82
C LEU A 125 10.89 -7.58 -0.72
N ALA A 126 11.16 -6.42 -1.33
CA ALA A 126 11.25 -6.28 -2.79
C ALA A 126 12.43 -7.06 -3.36
N SER A 127 13.59 -7.05 -2.70
CA SER A 127 14.75 -7.85 -3.09
C SER A 127 14.44 -9.35 -3.03
N PHE A 128 13.67 -9.79 -2.04
CA PHE A 128 13.20 -11.17 -1.97
C PHE A 128 12.21 -11.49 -3.11
N PHE A 129 11.23 -10.64 -3.38
CA PHE A 129 10.26 -10.83 -4.47
C PHE A 129 10.90 -10.83 -5.87
N ALA A 130 12.07 -10.25 -6.04
CA ALA A 130 12.84 -10.34 -7.29
C ALA A 130 13.42 -11.75 -7.53
N THR A 131 13.47 -12.62 -6.53
CA THR A 131 13.89 -14.02 -6.69
C THR A 131 12.76 -14.88 -7.26
N VAL A 132 13.11 -16.03 -7.86
CA VAL A 132 12.13 -17.01 -8.38
C VAL A 132 11.15 -17.48 -7.30
N SER A 133 11.64 -17.73 -6.09
CA SER A 133 10.78 -18.12 -4.94
C SER A 133 9.91 -16.99 -4.47
N GLY A 134 10.45 -15.75 -4.45
CA GLY A 134 9.72 -14.54 -4.08
C GLY A 134 8.61 -14.19 -5.06
N GLN A 135 8.83 -14.33 -6.37
CA GLN A 135 7.79 -14.12 -7.39
C GLN A 135 6.60 -15.06 -7.19
N ARG A 136 6.86 -16.30 -6.85
CA ARG A 136 5.81 -17.27 -6.53
C ARG A 136 5.04 -16.87 -5.27
N LEU A 137 5.75 -16.46 -4.23
CA LEU A 137 5.12 -15.96 -3.01
C LEU A 137 4.26 -14.73 -3.28
N LEU A 138 4.75 -13.78 -4.05
CA LEU A 138 4.01 -12.59 -4.45
C LEU A 138 2.70 -12.95 -5.16
N TYR A 139 2.75 -13.90 -6.09
CA TYR A 139 1.58 -14.39 -6.81
C TYR A 139 0.51 -14.99 -5.87
N VAL A 140 0.94 -15.84 -4.94
CA VAL A 140 0.05 -16.42 -3.93
C VAL A 140 -0.54 -15.37 -3.02
N LEU A 141 0.27 -14.42 -2.53
CA LEU A 141 -0.19 -13.30 -1.69
C LEU A 141 -1.21 -12.43 -2.40
N SER A 142 -0.97 -12.12 -3.67
CA SER A 142 -1.91 -11.34 -4.48
C SER A 142 -3.25 -12.04 -4.63
N ALA A 143 -3.24 -13.33 -4.94
CA ALA A 143 -4.46 -14.14 -5.02
C ALA A 143 -5.20 -14.21 -3.68
N LEU A 144 -4.46 -14.38 -2.58
CA LEU A 144 -5.03 -14.40 -1.23
C LEU A 144 -5.62 -13.07 -0.80
N THR A 145 -4.94 -11.97 -1.13
CA THR A 145 -5.44 -10.64 -0.85
C THR A 145 -6.83 -10.47 -1.47
N VAL A 146 -6.97 -10.81 -2.76
CA VAL A 146 -8.26 -10.76 -3.45
C VAL A 146 -9.34 -11.57 -2.72
N ILE A 147 -8.99 -12.80 -2.26
CA ILE A 147 -9.97 -13.66 -1.59
C ILE A 147 -10.32 -13.15 -0.20
N ALA A 148 -9.32 -12.82 0.60
CA ALA A 148 -9.55 -12.32 1.96
C ALA A 148 -10.48 -11.11 1.93
N LEU A 149 -10.24 -10.19 1.02
CA LEU A 149 -11.01 -8.96 0.89
C LEU A 149 -12.40 -9.16 0.25
N LYS A 150 -12.60 -10.20 -0.58
CA LYS A 150 -13.90 -10.52 -1.20
C LYS A 150 -14.80 -11.40 -0.34
N LEU A 151 -14.23 -12.44 0.24
CA LEU A 151 -14.98 -13.49 0.94
C LEU A 151 -14.89 -13.38 2.46
N GLY A 152 -14.07 -12.44 2.97
CA GLY A 152 -13.80 -12.30 4.41
C GLY A 152 -12.88 -13.38 4.99
N ALA A 153 -12.79 -14.54 4.37
CA ALA A 153 -11.83 -15.61 4.69
C ALA A 153 -11.73 -16.60 3.52
N PRO A 154 -10.53 -17.13 3.20
CA PRO A 154 -10.38 -18.16 2.20
C PRO A 154 -11.06 -19.47 2.63
N PRO A 155 -11.58 -20.26 1.68
CA PRO A 155 -12.07 -21.61 1.96
C PRO A 155 -11.02 -22.48 2.65
N LEU A 156 -11.44 -23.38 3.56
CA LEU A 156 -10.55 -24.24 4.36
C LEU A 156 -9.54 -25.04 3.52
N ALA A 157 -9.93 -25.49 2.32
CA ALA A 157 -9.04 -26.21 1.41
C ALA A 157 -7.87 -25.33 0.92
N ILE A 158 -8.09 -24.04 0.71
CA ILE A 158 -7.05 -23.06 0.37
C ILE A 158 -6.16 -22.81 1.57
N THR A 159 -6.77 -22.58 2.73
CA THR A 159 -6.10 -22.31 3.98
C THR A 159 -5.09 -23.40 4.35
N SER A 160 -5.47 -24.68 4.27
CA SER A 160 -4.59 -25.82 4.57
C SER A 160 -3.43 -25.94 3.56
N SER A 161 -3.70 -25.70 2.28
CA SER A 161 -2.66 -25.71 1.23
C SER A 161 -1.64 -24.59 1.41
N LEU A 162 -2.08 -23.44 1.93
CA LEU A 162 -1.22 -22.30 2.24
C LEU A 162 -0.33 -22.55 3.45
N VAL A 163 -0.89 -23.08 4.54
CA VAL A 163 -0.10 -23.47 5.72
C VAL A 163 1.01 -24.45 5.32
N ALA A 164 0.68 -25.42 4.47
CA ALA A 164 1.65 -26.38 3.94
C ALA A 164 2.72 -25.71 3.06
N ALA A 165 2.36 -24.68 2.28
CA ALA A 165 3.29 -23.94 1.43
C ALA A 165 4.21 -23.04 2.27
N PHE A 166 3.66 -22.26 3.20
CA PHE A 166 4.41 -21.35 4.07
C PHE A 166 5.26 -22.10 5.11
N GLY A 167 4.78 -23.19 5.67
CA GLY A 167 5.55 -24.02 6.61
C GLY A 167 6.76 -24.74 5.99
N ARG A 168 6.89 -24.73 4.66
CA ARG A 168 8.04 -25.27 3.93
C ARG A 168 9.05 -24.20 3.49
N ILE A 169 8.75 -22.91 3.65
CA ILE A 169 9.67 -21.82 3.30
C ILE A 169 10.99 -21.93 4.08
N ASP A 170 10.95 -22.41 5.32
CA ASP A 170 12.14 -22.60 6.17
C ASP A 170 13.06 -23.75 5.74
N ARG A 171 12.63 -24.63 4.86
CA ARG A 171 13.39 -25.87 4.59
C ARG A 171 13.93 -26.03 3.18
N VAL A 172 13.34 -25.43 2.16
CA VAL A 172 13.82 -25.61 0.78
C VAL A 172 13.39 -24.44 -0.10
N LEU A 173 14.32 -23.91 -0.85
CA LEU A 173 14.22 -22.99 -1.97
C LEU A 173 13.36 -23.50 -3.16
N GLY A 174 12.34 -24.32 -2.92
CA GLY A 174 11.54 -24.93 -3.98
C GLY A 174 10.06 -25.05 -3.64
N PHE A 175 9.27 -23.99 -3.96
CA PHE A 175 7.83 -24.18 -4.13
C PHE A 175 7.56 -25.07 -5.35
N GLU A 176 6.80 -26.14 -5.18
CA GLU A 176 6.29 -26.89 -6.34
C GLU A 176 5.34 -25.98 -7.13
N VAL A 177 5.65 -25.72 -8.39
CA VAL A 177 4.81 -24.92 -9.31
C VAL A 177 3.37 -25.43 -9.32
N ARG A 178 3.19 -26.75 -9.27
CA ARG A 178 1.89 -27.41 -9.22
C ARG A 178 1.04 -27.06 -8.00
N LEU A 179 1.65 -26.74 -6.85
CA LEU A 179 0.91 -26.31 -5.65
C LEU A 179 0.28 -24.94 -5.84
N LEU A 180 1.02 -24.02 -6.44
CA LEU A 180 0.54 -22.66 -6.71
C LEU A 180 -0.57 -22.65 -7.76
N ASP A 181 -0.44 -23.47 -8.81
CA ASP A 181 -1.48 -23.63 -9.83
C ASP A 181 -2.77 -24.19 -9.21
N ARG A 182 -2.67 -25.21 -8.33
CA ARG A 182 -3.83 -25.76 -7.60
C ARG A 182 -4.49 -24.71 -6.68
N ILE A 183 -3.70 -23.93 -5.96
CA ILE A 183 -4.21 -22.85 -5.10
C ILE A 183 -4.97 -21.85 -5.97
N THR A 184 -4.37 -21.39 -7.07
CA THR A 184 -5.00 -20.44 -7.99
C THR A 184 -6.29 -20.99 -8.59
N GLU A 185 -6.30 -22.26 -9.07
CA GLU A 185 -7.51 -22.87 -9.59
C GLU A 185 -8.61 -23.03 -8.53
N THR A 186 -8.25 -23.39 -7.30
CA THR A 186 -9.22 -23.49 -6.20
C THR A 186 -9.83 -22.13 -5.86
N ILE A 187 -9.01 -21.08 -5.90
CA ILE A 187 -9.43 -19.70 -5.73
C ILE A 187 -10.41 -19.28 -6.82
N VAL A 188 -10.03 -19.49 -8.07
CA VAL A 188 -10.85 -19.14 -9.24
C VAL A 188 -12.21 -19.85 -9.21
N ARG A 189 -12.26 -21.11 -8.79
CA ARG A 189 -13.51 -21.88 -8.66
C ARG A 189 -14.41 -21.37 -7.52
N ALA A 190 -13.85 -20.70 -6.51
CA ALA A 190 -14.62 -20.15 -5.39
C ALA A 190 -15.21 -18.77 -5.68
N LEU A 191 -14.87 -18.15 -6.81
CA LEU A 191 -15.34 -16.84 -7.24
C LEU A 191 -16.41 -16.98 -8.33
N ASP A 192 -17.29 -15.95 -8.44
CA ASP A 192 -18.17 -15.81 -9.60
C ASP A 192 -17.41 -15.56 -10.90
N ASP A 193 -18.06 -15.76 -12.06
CA ASP A 193 -17.40 -15.69 -13.37
C ASP A 193 -16.74 -14.33 -13.67
N ALA A 194 -17.35 -13.23 -13.23
CA ALA A 194 -16.79 -11.90 -13.44
C ALA A 194 -15.51 -11.71 -12.63
N SER A 195 -15.56 -12.03 -11.34
CA SER A 195 -14.43 -11.97 -10.41
C SER A 195 -13.30 -12.92 -10.78
N SER A 196 -13.64 -14.09 -11.34
CA SER A 196 -12.66 -15.05 -11.85
C SER A 196 -11.90 -14.51 -13.06
N ARG A 197 -12.58 -13.81 -13.98
CA ARG A 197 -11.93 -13.15 -15.12
C ARG A 197 -11.00 -12.04 -14.66
N ASP A 198 -11.48 -11.17 -13.78
CA ASP A 198 -10.71 -10.06 -13.24
C ASP A 198 -9.47 -10.52 -12.49
N LEU A 199 -9.61 -11.57 -11.65
CA LEU A 199 -8.48 -12.17 -10.96
C LEU A 199 -7.46 -12.77 -11.95
N ARG A 200 -7.91 -13.47 -12.99
CA ARG A 200 -7.00 -14.04 -14.01
C ARG A 200 -6.26 -12.94 -14.76
N ALA A 201 -6.95 -11.87 -15.14
CA ALA A 201 -6.34 -10.71 -15.80
C ALA A 201 -5.31 -10.01 -14.89
N TYR A 202 -5.64 -9.81 -13.62
CA TYR A 202 -4.74 -9.27 -12.62
C TYR A 202 -3.48 -10.14 -12.43
N LEU A 203 -3.66 -11.44 -12.27
CA LEU A 203 -2.54 -12.37 -12.11
C LEU A 203 -1.68 -12.52 -13.38
N ALA A 204 -2.27 -12.38 -14.57
CA ALA A 204 -1.51 -12.28 -15.81
C ALA A 204 -0.66 -11.01 -15.84
N GLY A 205 -1.23 -9.85 -15.49
CA GLY A 205 -0.50 -8.59 -15.39
C GLY A 205 0.70 -8.65 -14.44
N LEU A 206 0.60 -9.40 -13.32
CA LEU A 206 1.72 -9.64 -12.41
C LEU A 206 2.88 -10.43 -13.05
N ARG A 207 2.60 -11.30 -14.03
CA ARG A 207 3.63 -12.07 -14.74
C ARG A 207 4.30 -11.26 -15.85
N ASP A 208 3.53 -10.42 -16.52
CA ASP A 208 3.97 -9.75 -17.74
C ASP A 208 4.88 -8.54 -17.47
N ASP A 209 4.71 -7.85 -16.34
CA ASP A 209 5.50 -6.66 -15.99
C ASP A 209 5.82 -6.64 -14.49
N GLN A 210 7.05 -6.93 -14.12
CA GLN A 210 7.56 -6.97 -12.74
C GLN A 210 8.56 -5.83 -12.46
N GLY A 211 8.67 -4.86 -13.36
CA GLY A 211 9.63 -3.76 -13.25
C GLY A 211 9.50 -2.97 -11.95
N GLY A 212 8.27 -2.79 -11.44
CA GLY A 212 8.02 -2.09 -10.18
C GLY A 212 8.60 -2.80 -8.96
N ILE A 213 8.63 -4.14 -8.94
CA ILE A 213 9.16 -4.92 -7.81
C ILE A 213 10.65 -4.65 -7.63
N ILE A 214 11.41 -4.74 -8.73
CA ILE A 214 12.87 -4.51 -8.71
C ILE A 214 13.17 -3.07 -8.28
N GLN A 215 12.35 -2.11 -8.71
CA GLN A 215 12.53 -0.70 -8.37
C GLN A 215 12.29 -0.37 -6.90
N LEU A 216 11.61 -1.24 -6.14
CA LEU A 216 11.39 -1.05 -4.71
C LEU A 216 12.51 -1.62 -3.84
N SER A 217 13.56 -2.21 -4.43
CA SER A 217 14.74 -2.61 -3.66
C SER A 217 15.44 -1.37 -3.06
N PRO A 218 16.06 -1.48 -1.88
CA PRO A 218 16.72 -0.35 -1.24
C PRO A 218 17.75 0.35 -2.15
N GLU A 219 18.51 -0.41 -2.93
CA GLU A 219 19.52 0.10 -3.89
C GLU A 219 18.87 0.92 -5.01
N SER A 220 17.75 0.42 -5.55
CA SER A 220 17.04 1.11 -6.63
C SER A 220 16.38 2.39 -6.13
N MET A 221 15.89 2.38 -4.89
CA MET A 221 15.26 3.56 -4.29
C MET A 221 16.25 4.66 -3.95
N GLU A 222 17.52 4.34 -3.67
CA GLU A 222 18.56 5.37 -3.56
C GLU A 222 18.71 6.13 -4.89
N LEU A 223 18.78 5.40 -6.01
CA LEU A 223 18.83 6.02 -7.34
C LEU A 223 17.57 6.84 -7.65
N PHE A 224 16.39 6.36 -7.24
CA PHE A 224 15.16 7.12 -7.38
C PHE A 224 15.22 8.43 -6.60
N CYS A 225 15.67 8.41 -5.35
CA CYS A 225 15.80 9.61 -4.52
C CYS A 225 16.80 10.62 -5.07
N LEU A 226 17.87 10.18 -5.72
CA LEU A 226 18.83 11.05 -6.39
C LEU A 226 18.28 11.69 -7.68
N ALA A 227 17.35 11.02 -8.36
CA ALA A 227 16.81 11.47 -9.64
C ALA A 227 15.53 12.31 -9.50
N VAL A 228 14.81 12.19 -8.38
CA VAL A 228 13.48 12.77 -8.17
C VAL A 228 13.54 13.80 -7.04
N GLU A 229 13.66 15.06 -7.42
CA GLU A 229 13.64 16.19 -6.47
C GLU A 229 12.21 16.65 -6.21
N ASP A 230 11.92 16.95 -4.96
CA ASP A 230 10.63 17.48 -4.55
C ASP A 230 10.42 18.89 -5.11
N ASN A 231 9.22 19.15 -5.61
CA ASN A 231 8.86 20.48 -6.12
C ASN A 231 8.57 21.43 -4.93
N PRO A 232 9.30 22.54 -4.76
CA PRO A 232 9.11 23.43 -3.63
C PRO A 232 7.73 24.10 -3.57
N ASN A 233 6.98 24.08 -4.67
CA ASN A 233 5.63 24.65 -4.73
C ASN A 233 4.54 23.62 -4.37
N VAL A 234 4.91 22.38 -4.04
CA VAL A 234 4.00 21.30 -3.69
C VAL A 234 4.15 20.95 -2.21
N HIS A 235 3.05 20.82 -1.50
CA HIS A 235 3.06 20.35 -0.12
C HIS A 235 3.15 18.83 -0.07
N TYR A 236 4.20 18.33 0.57
CA TYR A 236 4.41 16.88 0.73
C TYR A 236 4.11 16.44 2.14
N GLN A 237 3.24 15.45 2.27
CA GLN A 237 2.91 14.84 3.56
C GLN A 237 2.91 13.33 3.50
N SER A 238 3.18 12.68 4.64
CA SER A 238 3.19 11.23 4.77
C SER A 238 2.39 10.73 5.96
N THR A 239 1.93 9.48 5.86
CA THR A 239 1.47 8.68 6.98
C THR A 239 2.35 7.44 7.11
N ALA A 240 2.55 6.97 8.35
CA ALA A 240 3.38 5.81 8.61
C ALA A 240 2.74 4.90 9.65
N SER A 241 2.80 3.58 9.41
CA SER A 241 2.31 2.60 10.38
C SER A 241 3.30 1.45 10.60
N PHE A 242 3.15 0.78 11.73
CA PHE A 242 3.88 -0.43 12.03
C PHE A 242 3.01 -1.38 12.84
N ALA A 243 3.16 -2.67 12.59
CA ALA A 243 2.53 -3.70 13.40
C ALA A 243 3.44 -4.12 14.56
N PRO A 244 2.89 -4.67 15.63
CA PRO A 244 3.69 -5.31 16.68
C PRO A 244 4.53 -6.44 16.11
N ALA A 245 5.78 -6.57 16.58
CA ALA A 245 6.60 -7.71 16.20
C ALA A 245 5.91 -9.03 16.59
N PRO A 246 5.78 -10.00 15.67
CA PRO A 246 5.15 -11.28 15.95
C PRO A 246 5.86 -12.00 17.10
N GLY A 247 5.11 -12.42 18.12
CA GLY A 247 5.64 -13.10 19.30
C GLY A 247 4.68 -14.18 19.81
N VAL A 248 5.03 -14.85 20.91
CA VAL A 248 4.24 -15.98 21.47
C VAL A 248 2.77 -15.61 21.72
N ARG A 249 2.49 -14.39 22.18
CA ARG A 249 1.12 -13.90 22.39
C ARG A 249 0.34 -13.71 21.08
N HIS A 250 1.02 -13.41 19.99
CA HIS A 250 0.42 -13.33 18.66
C HIS A 250 -0.07 -14.72 18.25
N TRP A 251 0.76 -15.76 18.37
CA TRP A 251 0.41 -17.13 18.06
C TRP A 251 -0.74 -17.68 18.92
N ALA A 252 -0.75 -17.40 20.22
CA ALA A 252 -1.82 -17.87 21.11
C ALA A 252 -3.21 -17.32 20.71
N ARG A 253 -3.28 -16.10 20.18
CA ARG A 253 -4.53 -15.48 19.69
C ARG A 253 -4.93 -15.98 18.31
N SER A 254 -3.97 -16.38 17.49
CA SER A 254 -4.22 -16.83 16.11
C SER A 254 -4.93 -18.21 16.05
N LEU A 255 -5.05 -18.91 17.16
CA LEU A 255 -5.82 -20.16 17.25
C LEU A 255 -7.34 -19.97 17.29
N ALA A 256 -7.82 -18.72 17.28
CA ALA A 256 -9.25 -18.41 17.46
C ALA A 256 -10.15 -18.81 16.28
N SER A 257 -9.61 -18.94 15.08
CA SER A 257 -10.37 -19.38 13.91
C SER A 257 -9.48 -20.11 12.88
N PRO A 258 -10.06 -20.91 11.98
CA PRO A 258 -9.32 -21.60 10.92
C PRO A 258 -8.54 -20.70 9.98
N TRP A 259 -8.95 -19.44 9.80
CA TRP A 259 -8.24 -18.47 8.96
C TRP A 259 -7.19 -17.65 9.74
N THR A 260 -7.43 -17.35 11.01
CA THR A 260 -6.55 -16.48 11.80
C THR A 260 -5.13 -17.06 11.93
N SER A 261 -4.97 -18.37 12.10
CA SER A 261 -3.66 -19.03 12.21
C SER A 261 -2.84 -18.96 10.91
N PRO A 262 -3.36 -19.32 9.72
CA PRO A 262 -2.65 -19.15 8.46
C PRO A 262 -2.35 -17.68 8.13
N SER A 263 -3.29 -16.81 8.35
CA SER A 263 -3.16 -15.37 8.15
C SER A 263 -2.04 -14.78 9.01
N ALA A 264 -1.96 -15.15 10.29
CA ALA A 264 -0.88 -14.77 11.19
C ALA A 264 0.48 -15.34 10.76
N THR A 265 0.52 -16.57 10.21
CA THR A 265 1.74 -17.18 9.67
C THR A 265 2.26 -16.39 8.47
N ILE A 266 1.38 -16.06 7.54
CA ILE A 266 1.71 -15.23 6.37
C ILE A 266 2.25 -13.89 6.82
N PHE A 267 1.53 -13.19 7.70
CA PHE A 267 1.94 -11.90 8.22
C PHE A 267 3.33 -11.99 8.90
N THR A 268 3.54 -13.01 9.75
CA THR A 268 4.84 -13.22 10.42
C THR A 268 5.98 -13.39 9.41
N THR A 269 5.77 -14.15 8.34
CA THR A 269 6.77 -14.36 7.29
C THR A 269 7.08 -13.04 6.57
N LEU A 270 6.07 -12.28 6.18
CA LEU A 270 6.24 -10.97 5.55
C LEU A 270 6.97 -10.00 6.48
N TYR A 271 6.54 -9.93 7.74
CA TYR A 271 7.17 -9.08 8.75
C TYR A 271 8.67 -9.38 8.90
N GLN A 272 9.03 -10.68 8.98
CA GLN A 272 10.43 -11.11 9.11
C GLN A 272 11.26 -10.78 7.86
N LEU A 273 10.71 -10.98 6.67
CA LEU A 273 11.39 -10.63 5.41
C LEU A 273 11.57 -9.11 5.30
N THR A 274 10.58 -8.34 5.70
CA THR A 274 10.64 -6.87 5.70
C THR A 274 11.62 -6.33 6.76
N ALA A 275 11.76 -7.03 7.89
CA ALA A 275 12.68 -6.68 8.97
C ALA A 275 14.15 -7.05 8.69
N MET A 276 14.48 -7.63 7.53
CA MET A 276 15.86 -7.96 7.18
C MET A 276 16.66 -6.68 6.91
N PRO A 277 17.73 -6.39 7.68
CA PRO A 277 18.50 -5.18 7.48
C PRO A 277 19.31 -5.27 6.17
N HIS A 278 19.30 -4.20 5.39
CA HIS A 278 20.20 -4.05 4.27
C HIS A 278 21.51 -3.41 4.75
N LYS A 279 22.66 -4.03 4.46
CA LYS A 279 23.96 -3.61 5.02
C LYS A 279 24.42 -2.23 4.53
N MET A 280 24.17 -1.89 3.27
CA MET A 280 24.68 -0.69 2.61
C MET A 280 23.62 0.38 2.38
N TYR A 281 22.36 -0.02 2.25
CA TYR A 281 21.25 0.87 1.94
C TYR A 281 20.19 0.78 3.03
N PRO A 282 20.30 1.59 4.09
CA PRO A 282 19.30 1.63 5.14
C PRO A 282 17.97 2.14 4.57
N CYS A 283 16.87 1.45 4.91
CA CYS A 283 15.53 1.84 4.50
C CYS A 283 15.02 2.96 5.41
N GLU A 284 15.74 4.07 5.49
CA GLU A 284 15.41 5.20 6.37
C GLU A 284 15.86 6.55 5.80
N PRO A 285 15.19 7.65 6.16
CA PRO A 285 15.62 8.98 5.76
C PRO A 285 16.94 9.37 6.43
N PRO A 286 17.75 10.20 5.78
CA PRO A 286 18.93 10.78 6.40
C PRO A 286 18.52 11.74 7.54
N GLY A 287 19.42 11.92 8.51
CA GLY A 287 19.22 12.85 9.63
C GLY A 287 18.64 12.19 10.88
N THR A 288 18.74 12.93 11.99
CA THR A 288 18.31 12.48 13.33
C THR A 288 17.05 13.18 13.82
N GLU A 289 16.56 14.19 13.12
CA GLU A 289 15.38 14.99 13.46
C GLU A 289 14.10 14.16 13.54
N TRP A 290 14.02 13.07 12.80
CA TRP A 290 12.88 12.16 12.80
C TRP A 290 12.57 11.56 14.17
N ASN A 291 13.59 11.34 15.02
CA ASN A 291 13.37 10.79 16.35
C ASN A 291 12.54 11.74 17.22
N ALA A 292 12.77 13.05 17.13
CA ALA A 292 11.98 14.06 17.87
C ALA A 292 10.52 14.09 17.36
N ILE A 293 10.32 14.05 16.04
CA ILE A 293 8.99 13.99 15.41
C ILE A 293 8.22 12.73 15.85
N LEU A 294 8.90 11.58 15.89
CA LEU A 294 8.30 10.32 16.30
C LEU A 294 7.93 10.29 17.80
N ILE A 295 8.75 10.88 18.66
CA ILE A 295 8.43 11.04 20.08
C ILE A 295 7.18 11.92 20.23
N ASP A 296 7.09 13.04 19.50
CA ASP A 296 5.90 13.90 19.52
C ASP A 296 4.62 13.16 19.07
N LYS A 297 4.70 12.38 17.98
CA LYS A 297 3.55 11.69 17.38
C LYS A 297 3.14 10.41 18.10
N LEU A 298 4.09 9.64 18.62
CA LEU A 298 3.88 8.29 19.13
C LEU A 298 4.21 8.13 20.63
N GLY A 299 4.78 9.17 21.26
CA GLY A 299 5.32 9.08 22.63
C GLY A 299 6.63 8.28 22.74
N GLN A 300 7.09 7.68 21.66
CA GLN A 300 8.30 6.86 21.61
C GLN A 300 8.84 6.75 20.18
N VAL A 301 10.10 6.37 20.05
CA VAL A 301 10.68 5.95 18.76
C VAL A 301 10.41 4.46 18.57
N PRO A 302 9.73 4.03 17.48
CA PRO A 302 9.57 2.62 17.17
C PRO A 302 10.91 1.88 17.02
N PRO A 303 10.96 0.56 17.32
CA PRO A 303 12.17 -0.23 17.11
C PRO A 303 12.72 -0.09 15.69
N PRO A 304 14.06 -0.20 15.49
CA PRO A 304 14.66 -0.02 14.15
C PRO A 304 14.11 -0.94 13.05
N LEU A 305 13.66 -2.15 13.42
CA LEU A 305 13.10 -3.14 12.50
C LEU A 305 11.57 -3.13 12.45
N ALA A 306 10.92 -2.14 13.08
CA ALA A 306 9.47 -2.00 13.01
C ALA A 306 9.03 -1.84 11.54
N ASN A 307 7.95 -2.51 11.16
CA ASN A 307 7.40 -2.46 9.81
C ASN A 307 5.89 -2.79 9.84
N ASP A 308 5.22 -2.54 8.73
CA ASP A 308 3.79 -2.81 8.55
C ASP A 308 3.49 -4.17 7.89
N GLY A 309 4.50 -5.05 7.81
CA GLY A 309 4.47 -6.32 7.10
C GLY A 309 5.02 -6.26 5.67
N ILE A 310 5.05 -5.09 5.04
CA ILE A 310 5.50 -4.87 3.65
C ILE A 310 6.62 -3.83 3.56
N VAL A 311 6.50 -2.73 4.30
CA VAL A 311 7.42 -1.59 4.24
C VAL A 311 8.02 -1.31 5.61
N PRO A 312 9.35 -1.18 5.75
CA PRO A 312 9.97 -0.73 6.98
C PRO A 312 9.38 0.62 7.42
N PHE A 313 9.08 0.76 8.72
CA PHE A 313 8.44 1.97 9.24
C PHE A 313 9.23 3.24 8.89
N ARG A 314 10.54 3.22 9.03
CA ARG A 314 11.39 4.37 8.71
C ARG A 314 11.42 4.68 7.20
N SER A 315 11.22 3.70 6.34
CA SER A 315 11.11 3.89 4.89
C SER A 315 9.85 4.66 4.47
N GLN A 316 8.85 4.74 5.35
CA GLN A 316 7.60 5.47 5.11
C GLN A 316 7.69 6.96 5.47
N LEU A 317 8.76 7.39 6.14
CA LEU A 317 8.92 8.76 6.64
C LEU A 317 9.43 9.67 5.53
N TRP A 318 8.62 10.69 5.17
CA TRP A 318 8.98 11.64 4.13
C TRP A 318 8.08 12.89 4.18
N GLY A 319 8.64 14.07 3.84
CA GLY A 319 7.90 15.31 3.92
C GLY A 319 7.38 15.60 5.33
N LYS A 320 6.17 16.11 5.47
CA LYS A 320 5.53 16.34 6.77
C LYS A 320 4.81 15.08 7.24
N LEU A 321 5.27 14.44 8.30
CA LEU A 321 4.56 13.32 8.91
C LEU A 321 3.27 13.82 9.58
N VAL A 322 2.11 13.58 8.96
CA VAL A 322 0.82 14.04 9.48
C VAL A 322 0.17 13.03 10.42
N TRP A 323 0.44 11.75 10.24
CA TRP A 323 -0.07 10.68 11.08
C TRP A 323 0.93 9.54 11.22
N ALA A 324 1.03 8.98 12.43
CA ALA A 324 1.73 7.73 12.67
C ALA A 324 1.00 6.90 13.72
N GLY A 325 1.03 5.56 13.58
CA GLY A 325 0.34 4.68 14.50
C GLY A 325 0.62 3.18 14.30
N GLN A 326 0.00 2.37 15.18
CA GLN A 326 0.01 0.92 14.97
C GLN A 326 -1.03 0.54 13.91
N GLY A 327 -0.58 -0.19 12.90
CA GLY A 327 -1.39 -0.70 11.80
C GLY A 327 -0.53 -1.57 10.89
N ASP A 328 -1.15 -2.48 10.15
CA ASP A 328 -0.48 -3.15 9.04
C ASP A 328 -0.64 -2.37 7.72
N HIS A 329 -0.10 -2.94 6.65
CA HIS A 329 0.01 -2.24 5.38
C HIS A 329 -1.32 -1.85 4.74
N LEU A 330 -2.39 -2.65 4.92
CA LEU A 330 -3.71 -2.35 4.35
C LEU A 330 -4.71 -1.75 5.35
N ASP A 331 -4.42 -1.77 6.65
CA ASP A 331 -5.23 -1.12 7.66
C ASP A 331 -5.48 0.36 7.33
N VAL A 332 -4.43 1.05 6.87
CA VAL A 332 -4.45 2.50 6.58
C VAL A 332 -5.35 2.89 5.40
N VAL A 333 -5.72 1.95 4.55
CA VAL A 333 -6.71 2.17 3.47
C VAL A 333 -8.09 1.61 3.81
N GLY A 334 -8.25 1.08 5.04
CA GLY A 334 -9.54 0.68 5.60
C GLY A 334 -9.79 -0.83 5.64
N HIS A 335 -8.74 -1.66 5.46
CA HIS A 335 -8.85 -3.12 5.50
C HIS A 335 -8.34 -3.70 6.82
N PHE A 336 -9.11 -3.49 7.88
CA PHE A 336 -8.85 -3.97 9.23
C PHE A 336 -10.03 -4.78 9.78
N ALA A 337 -9.80 -5.52 10.86
CA ALA A 337 -10.85 -6.34 11.48
C ALA A 337 -12.02 -5.48 11.99
N GLY A 338 -13.21 -5.69 11.45
CA GLY A 338 -14.43 -5.08 11.95
C GLY A 338 -14.74 -5.52 13.38
N GLN A 339 -15.30 -4.60 14.18
CA GLN A 339 -15.64 -4.89 15.57
C GLN A 339 -16.97 -5.62 15.75
N ARG A 340 -17.84 -5.63 14.73
CA ARG A 340 -19.18 -6.23 14.77
C ARG A 340 -19.41 -7.16 13.61
N ARG A 341 -20.26 -8.17 13.82
CA ARG A 341 -20.72 -9.06 12.75
C ARG A 341 -21.52 -8.25 11.73
N GLY A 342 -21.08 -8.21 10.47
CA GLY A 342 -21.67 -7.41 9.40
C GLY A 342 -20.98 -6.06 9.19
N ASP A 343 -19.85 -5.79 9.86
CA ASP A 343 -19.01 -4.65 9.57
C ASP A 343 -18.49 -4.71 8.13
N GLU A 344 -18.43 -3.56 7.46
CA GLU A 344 -17.96 -3.48 6.07
C GLU A 344 -16.42 -3.59 5.94
N HIS A 345 -15.70 -3.44 7.06
CA HIS A 345 -14.25 -3.58 7.10
C HIS A 345 -13.85 -5.05 7.17
N VAL A 346 -12.95 -5.45 6.29
CA VAL A 346 -12.43 -6.81 6.20
C VAL A 346 -10.92 -6.79 6.41
N ASP A 347 -10.45 -7.56 7.39
CA ASP A 347 -9.03 -7.69 7.71
C ASP A 347 -8.26 -8.37 6.57
N TRP A 348 -7.14 -7.79 6.18
CA TRP A 348 -6.26 -8.38 5.19
C TRP A 348 -5.51 -9.59 5.77
N LEU A 349 -4.75 -9.35 6.82
CA LEU A 349 -3.98 -10.37 7.52
C LEU A 349 -4.05 -10.12 9.04
N SER A 350 -3.94 -11.18 9.81
CA SER A 350 -3.92 -11.09 11.28
C SER A 350 -2.56 -10.60 11.78
N SER A 351 -2.36 -9.30 11.75
CA SER A 351 -1.11 -8.61 12.13
C SER A 351 -0.95 -8.40 13.64
N GLY A 352 -2.06 -8.45 14.40
CA GLY A 352 -2.09 -8.11 15.80
C GLY A 352 -2.00 -6.61 16.10
N ALA A 353 -2.04 -5.75 15.11
CA ALA A 353 -1.98 -4.28 15.24
C ALA A 353 -3.18 -3.70 15.97
N LYS A 354 -4.31 -4.43 16.01
CA LYS A 354 -5.57 -3.96 16.61
C LYS A 354 -6.00 -2.60 16.06
N PHE A 355 -5.80 -2.41 14.78
CA PHE A 355 -6.28 -1.23 14.10
C PHE A 355 -7.81 -1.21 14.13
N ASP A 356 -8.39 -0.03 14.26
CA ASP A 356 -9.82 0.14 14.45
C ASP A 356 -10.35 1.40 13.75
N LYS A 357 -11.66 1.54 13.72
CA LYS A 357 -12.34 2.69 13.10
C LYS A 357 -11.89 4.05 13.65
N PRO A 358 -11.73 4.25 14.99
CA PRO A 358 -11.21 5.51 15.53
C PRO A 358 -9.82 5.89 15.00
N ARG A 359 -8.91 4.92 14.87
CA ARG A 359 -7.58 5.16 14.29
C ARG A 359 -7.65 5.49 12.81
N PHE A 360 -8.50 4.77 12.07
CA PHE A 360 -8.75 5.06 10.67
C PHE A 360 -9.32 6.47 10.48
N ASP A 361 -10.29 6.86 11.31
CA ASP A 361 -10.87 8.21 11.27
C ASP A 361 -9.82 9.27 11.56
N SER A 362 -8.99 9.08 12.59
CA SER A 362 -7.87 9.99 12.93
C SER A 362 -6.86 10.13 11.78
N LEU A 363 -6.57 9.03 11.08
CA LEU A 363 -5.68 9.06 9.90
C LEU A 363 -6.31 9.89 8.77
N VAL A 364 -7.58 9.65 8.45
CA VAL A 364 -8.27 10.40 7.39
C VAL A 364 -8.40 11.88 7.75
N ASP A 365 -8.69 12.20 9.04
CA ASP A 365 -8.73 13.59 9.54
C ASP A 365 -7.39 14.29 9.36
N ALA A 366 -6.27 13.61 9.65
CA ALA A 366 -4.94 14.17 9.50
C ALA A 366 -4.59 14.43 8.01
N ILE A 367 -4.95 13.51 7.11
CA ILE A 367 -4.76 13.69 5.66
C ILE A 367 -5.54 14.91 5.16
N VAL A 368 -6.84 14.98 5.49
CA VAL A 368 -7.72 16.06 5.04
C VAL A 368 -7.26 17.40 5.61
N SER A 369 -6.91 17.47 6.89
CA SER A 369 -6.38 18.68 7.50
C SER A 369 -5.13 19.20 6.78
N GLY A 370 -4.23 18.30 6.37
CA GLY A 370 -3.04 18.68 5.60
C GLY A 370 -3.36 19.16 4.18
N ILE A 371 -4.36 18.59 3.52
CA ILE A 371 -4.83 19.04 2.20
C ILE A 371 -5.49 20.42 2.32
N LEU A 372 -6.38 20.62 3.28
CA LEU A 372 -7.08 21.88 3.48
C LEU A 372 -6.15 23.02 3.87
N ALA A 373 -5.07 22.75 4.59
CA ALA A 373 -4.07 23.74 4.99
C ALA A 373 -3.36 24.43 3.81
N VAL A 374 -3.37 23.84 2.61
CA VAL A 374 -2.75 24.41 1.39
C VAL A 374 -3.77 24.99 0.42
N GLU A 375 -5.05 24.94 0.79
CA GLU A 375 -6.17 25.48 0.01
C GLU A 375 -6.76 26.77 0.61
N GLY A 376 -6.40 27.10 1.81
CA GLY A 376 -6.71 28.37 2.51
C GLY A 376 -5.63 29.31 2.32
#